data_9a5e726e559da49e8484b9369dfea281
#
_entry.id   9a5e726e559da49e8484b9369dfea281
#
_cell.length_a   1.000
_cell.length_b   1.000
_cell.length_c   1.000
_cell.angle_alpha   90.00
_cell.angle_beta   90.00
_cell.angle_gamma   90.00
#
_symmetry.space_group_name_H-M   'P 1'
#
loop_
_entity.id
_entity.type
_entity.pdbx_description
1 polymer ?
#
loop_
_entity_poly.entity_id
_entity_poly.type
_entity_poly.pdbx_seq_one_letter_code
_entity_poly.pdbx_strand_id
1 'polypeptide(L)'
;MIRSVFTRDKPGTSDPAVGEALADAEMKFGNDIPTGTYLDMTANLPIVDPLKIKSPLLIVRGEYDGIATEVDLINFYTKLTVSDRQFIILPGLAHSLSLGLNRELFWHTMQAFLDMPPRVDSFKNG
;
A
#
# COMPACT_ATOMS: atom_id res chain seq x y z
N MET A 1 -2.85 19.65 -2.22
CA MET A 1 -3.15 18.23 -1.94
C MET A 1 -1.87 17.40 -1.75
N ILE A 2 -0.93 17.36 -2.69
CA ILE A 2 0.30 16.52 -2.61
C ILE A 2 1.07 16.77 -1.31
N ARG A 3 1.38 18.03 -0.98
CA ARG A 3 2.13 18.39 0.26
C ARG A 3 1.48 17.85 1.53
N SER A 4 0.14 17.88 1.63
CA SER A 4 -0.56 17.46 2.83
C SER A 4 -0.63 15.95 3.02
N VAL A 5 -0.47 15.15 1.98
CA VAL A 5 -0.51 13.68 2.05
C VAL A 5 0.60 13.13 2.96
N PHE A 6 1.77 13.78 2.96
CA PHE A 6 2.93 13.32 3.74
C PHE A 6 2.87 13.66 5.23
N THR A 7 2.04 14.63 5.61
CA THR A 7 1.98 15.12 7.01
C THR A 7 0.62 14.97 7.65
N ARG A 8 -0.42 14.70 6.86
CA ARG A 8 -1.81 14.69 7.30
C ARG A 8 -2.10 13.64 8.36
N ASP A 9 -1.68 12.41 8.12
CA ASP A 9 -2.08 11.28 8.96
C ASP A 9 -1.26 11.22 10.24
N LYS A 10 0.05 11.45 10.15
CA LYS A 10 0.94 11.51 11.32
C LYS A 10 2.16 12.37 11.01
N PRO A 11 2.25 13.58 11.59
CA PRO A 11 3.44 14.41 11.51
C PRO A 11 4.68 13.65 12.01
N GLY A 12 5.80 13.79 11.31
CA GLY A 12 7.07 13.15 11.67
C GLY A 12 7.29 11.75 11.08
N THR A 13 6.36 11.23 10.26
CA THR A 13 6.57 9.97 9.52
C THR A 13 7.29 10.16 8.19
N SER A 14 7.34 11.38 7.67
CA SER A 14 8.04 11.76 6.44
C SER A 14 8.81 13.05 6.65
N ASP A 15 9.91 13.22 5.91
CA ASP A 15 10.60 14.49 5.83
C ASP A 15 9.74 15.50 5.06
N PRO A 16 9.43 16.69 5.62
CA PRO A 16 8.66 17.71 4.92
C PRO A 16 9.24 18.11 3.56
N ALA A 17 10.57 18.06 3.42
CA ALA A 17 11.25 18.39 2.16
C ALA A 17 10.87 17.40 1.02
N VAL A 18 10.52 16.16 1.34
CA VAL A 18 10.10 15.17 0.33
C VAL A 18 8.76 15.56 -0.28
N GLY A 19 7.80 16.01 0.53
CA GLY A 19 6.50 16.48 0.05
C GLY A 19 6.61 17.71 -0.84
N GLU A 20 7.49 18.63 -0.48
CA GLU A 20 7.77 19.84 -1.28
C GLU A 20 8.43 19.48 -2.61
N ALA A 21 9.48 18.66 -2.59
CA ALA A 21 10.18 18.24 -3.80
C ALA A 21 9.27 17.48 -4.79
N LEU A 22 8.41 16.60 -4.27
CA LEU A 22 7.45 15.89 -5.11
C LEU A 22 6.42 16.84 -5.72
N ALA A 23 5.87 17.75 -4.92
CA ALA A 23 4.91 18.73 -5.42
C ALA A 23 5.53 19.62 -6.53
N ASP A 24 6.76 20.09 -6.33
CA ASP A 24 7.48 20.90 -7.32
C ASP A 24 7.80 20.12 -8.61
N ALA A 25 8.08 18.82 -8.49
CA ALA A 25 8.31 17.96 -9.64
C ALA A 25 7.02 17.73 -10.45
N GLU A 26 5.90 17.46 -9.78
CA GLU A 26 4.62 17.16 -10.43
C GLU A 26 3.97 18.40 -11.03
N MET A 27 4.10 19.58 -10.41
CA MET A 27 3.57 20.83 -10.94
C MET A 27 4.12 21.21 -12.31
N LYS A 28 5.25 20.66 -12.73
CA LYS A 28 5.80 20.83 -14.08
C LYS A 28 4.94 20.17 -15.17
N PHE A 29 4.12 19.20 -14.81
CA PHE A 29 3.23 18.47 -15.72
C PHE A 29 1.81 19.01 -15.75
N GLY A 30 1.52 20.05 -14.95
CA GLY A 30 0.22 20.69 -14.84
C GLY A 30 -0.34 20.63 -13.43
N ASN A 31 -1.51 21.21 -13.24
CA ASN A 31 -2.23 21.27 -11.97
C ASN A 31 -3.60 20.56 -12.03
N ASP A 32 -3.88 19.87 -13.11
CA ASP A 32 -5.11 19.13 -13.32
C ASP A 32 -4.93 17.66 -12.95
N ILE A 33 -5.90 17.09 -12.27
CA ILE A 33 -5.91 15.69 -11.86
C ILE A 33 -7.14 15.01 -12.48
N PRO A 34 -6.98 13.85 -13.14
CA PRO A 34 -8.12 13.07 -13.61
C PRO A 34 -9.06 12.69 -12.45
N THR A 35 -10.35 13.01 -12.58
CA THR A 35 -11.33 12.79 -11.50
C THR A 35 -11.86 11.36 -11.44
N GLY A 36 -11.65 10.55 -12.49
CA GLY A 36 -12.14 9.17 -12.56
C GLY A 36 -11.70 8.29 -11.40
N THR A 37 -10.43 8.39 -11.01
CA THR A 37 -9.88 7.63 -9.85
C THR A 37 -10.60 8.00 -8.55
N TYR A 38 -10.90 9.28 -8.34
CA TYR A 38 -11.62 9.73 -7.15
C TYR A 38 -13.07 9.27 -7.13
N LEU A 39 -13.72 9.22 -8.28
CA LEU A 39 -15.07 8.67 -8.42
C LEU A 39 -15.07 7.19 -8.03
N ASP A 40 -14.12 6.42 -8.53
CA ASP A 40 -14.00 5.01 -8.18
C ASP A 40 -13.73 4.80 -6.68
N MET A 41 -12.83 5.59 -6.10
CA MET A 41 -12.52 5.54 -4.66
C MET A 41 -13.70 5.90 -3.77
N THR A 42 -14.64 6.70 -4.24
CA THR A 42 -15.78 7.17 -3.43
C THR A 42 -17.07 6.39 -3.66
N ALA A 43 -17.27 5.82 -4.85
CA ALA A 43 -18.55 5.23 -5.23
C ALA A 43 -18.47 3.74 -5.61
N ASN A 44 -17.32 3.23 -6.02
CA ASN A 44 -17.20 1.94 -6.68
C ASN A 44 -16.27 0.94 -5.96
N LEU A 45 -15.83 1.22 -4.73
CA LEU A 45 -14.98 0.28 -3.99
C LEU A 45 -15.78 -0.93 -3.46
N PRO A 46 -15.18 -2.12 -3.44
CA PRO A 46 -13.86 -2.46 -3.97
C PRO A 46 -13.89 -2.70 -5.47
N ILE A 47 -12.98 -2.07 -6.21
CA ILE A 47 -12.86 -2.26 -7.67
C ILE A 47 -12.28 -3.64 -8.01
N VAL A 48 -11.37 -4.12 -7.17
CA VAL A 48 -10.74 -5.43 -7.32
C VAL A 48 -11.51 -6.47 -6.50
N ASP A 49 -11.95 -7.54 -7.15
CA ASP A 49 -12.59 -8.67 -6.49
C ASP A 49 -11.51 -9.61 -5.92
N PRO A 50 -11.37 -9.73 -4.59
CA PRO A 50 -10.36 -10.57 -3.95
C PRO A 50 -10.49 -12.06 -4.30
N LEU A 51 -11.71 -12.54 -4.64
CA LEU A 51 -11.94 -13.92 -5.02
C LEU A 51 -11.32 -14.30 -6.38
N LYS A 52 -11.03 -13.29 -7.22
CA LYS A 52 -10.44 -13.49 -8.54
C LYS A 52 -8.91 -13.47 -8.54
N ILE A 53 -8.28 -13.08 -7.44
CA ILE A 53 -6.82 -13.06 -7.33
C ILE A 53 -6.30 -14.49 -7.21
N LYS A 54 -5.36 -14.87 -8.10
CA LYS A 54 -4.77 -16.22 -8.16
C LYS A 54 -3.26 -16.22 -7.96
N SER A 55 -2.62 -15.05 -7.98
CA SER A 55 -1.19 -14.89 -7.71
C SER A 55 -0.90 -14.75 -6.22
N PRO A 56 0.32 -15.05 -5.76
CA PRO A 56 0.78 -14.64 -4.44
C PRO A 56 0.53 -13.16 -4.21
N LEU A 57 0.12 -12.79 -2.99
CA LEU A 57 -0.25 -11.41 -2.67
C LEU A 57 0.35 -10.97 -1.34
N LEU A 58 1.02 -9.83 -1.37
CA LEU A 58 1.45 -9.09 -0.19
C LEU A 58 0.66 -7.79 -0.08
N ILE A 59 0.01 -7.58 1.06
CA ILE A 59 -0.60 -6.31 1.45
C ILE A 59 0.29 -5.68 2.51
N VAL A 60 0.76 -4.46 2.26
CA VAL A 60 1.57 -3.70 3.21
C VAL A 60 0.85 -2.42 3.57
N ARG A 61 0.71 -2.14 4.86
CA ARG A 61 0.08 -0.95 5.42
C ARG A 61 1.05 -0.23 6.36
N GLY A 62 1.07 1.09 6.33
CA GLY A 62 1.71 1.88 7.39
C GLY A 62 0.84 1.92 8.65
N GLU A 63 1.47 1.89 9.83
CA GLU A 63 0.79 2.00 11.14
C GLU A 63 -0.18 3.18 11.17
N TYR A 64 0.24 4.32 10.62
CA TYR A 64 -0.50 5.59 10.63
C TYR A 64 -1.19 5.90 9.28
N ASP A 65 -1.49 4.88 8.47
CA ASP A 65 -2.21 5.10 7.20
C ASP A 65 -3.67 5.51 7.48
N GLY A 66 -3.99 6.76 7.19
CA GLY A 66 -5.33 7.32 7.35
C GLY A 66 -6.22 7.20 6.10
N ILE A 67 -5.74 6.59 5.01
CA ILE A 67 -6.50 6.41 3.78
C ILE A 67 -7.04 4.99 3.68
N ALA A 68 -6.15 4.00 3.77
CA ALA A 68 -6.54 2.58 3.76
C ALA A 68 -6.68 2.09 5.20
N THR A 69 -7.91 1.93 5.67
CA THR A 69 -8.15 1.51 7.05
C THR A 69 -7.74 0.04 7.25
N GLU A 70 -7.30 -0.29 8.46
CA GLU A 70 -6.94 -1.65 8.80
C GLU A 70 -8.12 -2.61 8.62
N VAL A 71 -9.32 -2.17 9.02
CA VAL A 71 -10.55 -2.96 8.91
C VAL A 71 -10.87 -3.30 7.44
N ASP A 72 -10.76 -2.33 6.54
CA ASP A 72 -11.02 -2.55 5.11
C ASP A 72 -10.02 -3.53 4.50
N LEU A 73 -8.73 -3.38 4.86
CA LEU A 73 -7.68 -4.27 4.38
C LEU A 73 -7.80 -5.69 4.95
N ILE A 74 -8.18 -5.85 6.21
CA ILE A 74 -8.46 -7.15 6.82
C ILE A 74 -9.68 -7.80 6.13
N ASN A 75 -10.74 -7.04 5.88
CA ASN A 75 -11.92 -7.51 5.17
C ASN A 75 -11.60 -7.98 3.75
N PHE A 76 -10.70 -7.27 3.06
CA PHE A 76 -10.21 -7.68 1.75
C PHE A 76 -9.35 -8.95 1.86
N TYR A 77 -8.38 -8.96 2.78
CA TYR A 77 -7.43 -10.06 2.98
C TYR A 77 -8.13 -11.39 3.32
N THR A 78 -9.15 -11.36 4.17
CA THR A 78 -9.88 -12.56 4.59
C THR A 78 -10.69 -13.21 3.45
N LYS A 79 -11.03 -12.44 2.41
CA LYS A 79 -11.73 -12.95 1.22
C LYS A 79 -10.81 -13.55 0.17
N LEU A 80 -9.50 -13.35 0.28
CA LEU A 80 -8.54 -13.93 -0.66
C LEU A 80 -8.59 -15.46 -0.58
N THR A 81 -8.63 -16.12 -1.74
CA THR A 81 -8.62 -17.58 -1.84
C THR A 81 -7.23 -18.17 -2.07
N VAL A 82 -6.27 -17.32 -2.47
CA VAL A 82 -4.88 -17.73 -2.64
C VAL A 82 -4.27 -18.05 -1.27
N SER A 83 -3.56 -19.18 -1.17
CA SER A 83 -2.93 -19.62 0.09
C SER A 83 -1.66 -18.83 0.40
N ASP A 84 -0.93 -18.43 -0.63
CA ASP A 84 0.28 -17.61 -0.50
C ASP A 84 -0.11 -16.14 -0.44
N ARG A 85 -0.43 -15.68 0.78
CA ARG A 85 -0.85 -14.32 1.05
C ARG A 85 -0.31 -13.83 2.38
N GLN A 86 0.10 -12.58 2.41
CA GLN A 86 0.63 -11.91 3.60
C GLN A 86 -0.04 -10.56 3.81
N PHE A 87 -0.24 -10.19 5.08
CA PHE A 87 -0.65 -8.85 5.49
C PHE A 87 0.29 -8.34 6.56
N ILE A 88 0.93 -7.21 6.32
CA ILE A 88 1.96 -6.64 7.18
C ILE A 88 1.63 -5.18 7.48
N ILE A 89 1.71 -4.81 8.75
CA ILE A 89 1.65 -3.42 9.21
C ILE A 89 3.06 -3.00 9.60
N LEU A 90 3.57 -1.93 8.99
CA LEU A 90 4.90 -1.42 9.25
C LEU A 90 4.85 -0.24 10.23
N PRO A 91 5.60 -0.32 11.34
CA PRO A 91 5.60 0.72 12.37
C PRO A 91 6.25 2.01 11.88
N GLY A 92 5.76 3.14 12.39
CA GLY A 92 6.31 4.46 12.12
C GLY A 92 6.17 4.95 10.69
N LEU A 93 5.28 4.34 9.89
CA LEU A 93 4.97 4.74 8.51
C LEU A 93 3.51 5.18 8.39
N ALA A 94 3.27 6.15 7.53
CA ALA A 94 1.94 6.57 7.10
C ALA A 94 1.63 6.03 5.69
N HIS A 95 0.67 6.61 4.97
CA HIS A 95 0.24 6.13 3.66
C HIS A 95 1.36 6.05 2.61
N SER A 96 2.26 7.03 2.58
CA SER A 96 3.37 7.10 1.62
C SER A 96 4.57 6.24 2.06
N LEU A 97 4.42 4.93 2.07
CA LEU A 97 5.40 3.97 2.62
C LEU A 97 6.81 4.14 2.05
N SER A 98 6.93 4.28 0.72
CA SER A 98 8.22 4.36 0.01
C SER A 98 8.96 5.68 0.22
N LEU A 99 8.29 6.69 0.76
CA LEU A 99 8.83 8.04 0.95
C LEU A 99 8.89 8.44 2.44
N GLY A 100 8.49 7.55 3.33
CA GLY A 100 8.57 7.75 4.78
C GLY A 100 10.01 7.70 5.30
N LEU A 101 10.21 8.18 6.53
CA LEU A 101 11.51 8.10 7.21
C LEU A 101 11.93 6.63 7.41
N ASN A 102 10.99 5.74 7.69
CA ASN A 102 11.21 4.31 7.87
C ASN A 102 11.00 3.49 6.58
N ARG A 103 11.15 4.08 5.39
CA ARG A 103 10.96 3.44 4.08
C ARG A 103 11.78 2.17 3.86
N GLU A 104 12.92 2.04 4.53
CA GLU A 104 13.76 0.85 4.45
C GLU A 104 13.01 -0.41 4.92
N LEU A 105 12.12 -0.29 5.92
CA LEU A 105 11.27 -1.39 6.36
C LEU A 105 10.35 -1.86 5.22
N PHE A 106 9.78 -0.91 4.47
CA PHE A 106 8.94 -1.21 3.32
C PHE A 106 9.72 -1.91 2.21
N TRP A 107 10.87 -1.37 1.82
CA TRP A 107 11.68 -1.96 0.76
C TRP A 107 12.18 -3.34 1.12
N HIS A 108 12.65 -3.54 2.36
CA HIS A 108 13.10 -4.84 2.84
C HIS A 108 11.96 -5.88 2.85
N THR A 109 10.78 -5.47 3.30
CA THR A 109 9.58 -6.32 3.29
C THR A 109 9.18 -6.72 1.87
N MET A 110 9.17 -5.77 0.94
CA MET A 110 8.86 -6.01 -0.47
C MET A 110 9.85 -6.99 -1.08
N GLN A 111 11.14 -6.75 -0.88
CA GLN A 111 12.20 -7.61 -1.43
C GLN A 111 12.11 -9.03 -0.86
N ALA A 112 11.93 -9.17 0.45
CA ALA A 112 11.79 -10.47 1.08
C ALA A 112 10.62 -11.29 0.51
N PHE A 113 9.51 -10.62 0.19
CA PHE A 113 8.37 -11.28 -0.45
C PHE A 113 8.68 -11.70 -1.89
N LEU A 114 9.34 -10.84 -2.68
CA LEU A 114 9.68 -11.12 -4.09
C LEU A 114 10.74 -12.22 -4.22
N ASP A 115 11.66 -12.30 -3.27
CA ASP A 115 12.74 -13.31 -3.24
C ASP A 115 12.30 -14.63 -2.57
N MET A 116 11.03 -14.74 -2.14
CA MET A 116 10.54 -15.93 -1.47
C MET A 116 10.62 -17.16 -2.38
N PRO A 117 11.21 -18.27 -1.92
CA PRO A 117 11.28 -19.49 -2.71
C PRO A 117 9.87 -20.03 -2.97
N PRO A 118 9.66 -20.74 -4.09
CA PRO A 118 8.37 -21.33 -4.39
C PRO A 118 8.00 -22.35 -3.30
N ARG A 119 6.71 -22.36 -2.95
CA ARG A 119 6.15 -23.30 -1.98
C ARG A 119 6.30 -24.73 -2.48
N VAL A 120 6.78 -25.60 -1.61
CA VAL A 120 6.79 -27.05 -1.84
C VAL A 120 5.49 -27.63 -1.29
N ASP A 121 4.61 -28.09 -2.17
CA ASP A 121 3.38 -28.79 -1.78
C ASP A 121 3.72 -30.26 -1.45
N SER A 122 3.99 -30.54 -0.18
CA SER A 122 4.26 -31.92 0.30
C SER A 122 3.02 -32.82 0.35
N PHE A 123 1.82 -32.27 0.10
CA PHE A 123 0.55 -32.98 0.24
C PHE A 123 -0.01 -33.57 -1.07
N LYS A 124 0.70 -33.49 -2.18
CA LYS A 124 0.24 -34.04 -3.47
C LYS A 124 0.51 -35.54 -3.68
N ASN A 125 1.10 -36.21 -2.70
CA ASN A 125 1.45 -37.65 -2.77
C ASN A 125 0.70 -38.47 -1.69
N GLY A 126 -0.57 -38.20 -1.50
CA GLY A 126 -1.45 -39.01 -0.68
C GLY A 126 -2.66 -39.48 -1.49
#